data_9a9c56d2d8baa8a5b79e386fbf7b14b8
#
_entry.id   9a9c56d2d8baa8a5b79e386fbf7b14b8
#
_cell.length_a   1.000
_cell.length_b   1.000
_cell.length_c   1.000
_cell.angle_alpha   90.00
_cell.angle_beta   90.00
_cell.angle_gamma   90.00
#
_symmetry.space_group_name_H-M   'P 1'
#
loop_
_entity.id
_entity.type
_entity.pdbx_description
1 polymer ?
#
loop_
_entity_poly.entity_id
_entity_poly.type
_entity_poly.pdbx_seq_one_letter_code
_entity_poly.pdbx_strand_id
1 'polypeptide(L)'
;NLVTSVYIKGKLSDLQKISANNIDVYGTVSNPIEGQNQLYLRASVNDKVTTEFKSDTIVINLEKSIEEEKNITVNITGVYKDNVDKVDLDKTKVVVSGPRSSVDSVKYVQATFDANKESVDTKSTELELKALDSEMNEVDHVTLEFNKVTAKVSYFQQKQVKINPIFSSNESNLVQDQDFTIIPSEINIKGKSDVINNIDSINTKIINVDELGTNNKIVDLDIPDGINADKDSVTIKLINKNKTKNSTFVYSGDDISLLNNEEDVSINDFEIPDDIIVKIQYDNNSDRISKND
;
A
#
# COMPACT_ATOMS: atom_id res chain seq x y z
N ASN A 1 -25.86 44.13 -4.12
CA ASN A 1 -25.68 44.86 -2.85
C ASN A 1 -26.81 45.84 -2.70
N LEU A 2 -27.72 45.58 -1.74
CA LEU A 2 -28.74 46.50 -1.36
C LEU A 2 -28.14 47.55 -0.39
N VAL A 3 -28.13 48.80 -0.79
CA VAL A 3 -27.59 49.89 0.02
C VAL A 3 -28.74 50.83 0.39
N THR A 4 -28.94 51.04 1.68
CA THR A 4 -29.86 52.03 2.21
C THR A 4 -29.12 52.97 3.18
N SER A 5 -29.69 54.12 3.47
CA SER A 5 -29.13 55.08 4.41
C SER A 5 -30.12 55.32 5.56
N VAL A 6 -29.58 55.39 6.76
CA VAL A 6 -30.34 55.83 7.94
C VAL A 6 -29.94 57.27 8.26
N TYR A 7 -30.94 58.12 8.41
CA TYR A 7 -30.77 59.49 8.85
C TYR A 7 -31.08 59.56 10.35
N ILE A 8 -30.21 60.24 11.08
CA ILE A 8 -30.38 60.49 12.50
C ILE A 8 -30.66 61.96 12.73
N LYS A 9 -31.77 62.30 13.38
CA LYS A 9 -32.18 63.66 13.65
C LYS A 9 -32.26 63.86 15.15
N GLY A 10 -31.74 64.99 15.65
CA GLY A 10 -31.74 65.35 17.07
C GLY A 10 -31.03 66.65 17.35
N LYS A 11 -30.88 66.97 18.63
CA LYS A 11 -30.05 68.13 19.02
C LYS A 11 -28.60 67.91 18.76
N LEU A 12 -27.86 68.97 18.40
CA LEU A 12 -26.46 68.86 18.09
C LEU A 12 -25.62 68.18 19.19
N SER A 13 -25.92 68.50 20.46
CA SER A 13 -25.24 67.89 21.63
C SER A 13 -25.43 66.37 21.76
N ASP A 14 -26.57 65.90 21.25
CA ASP A 14 -26.86 64.43 21.26
C ASP A 14 -26.25 63.72 20.01
N LEU A 15 -26.32 64.39 18.87
CA LEU A 15 -25.71 63.90 17.62
C LEU A 15 -24.19 63.76 17.71
N GLN A 16 -23.53 64.68 18.44
CA GLN A 16 -22.07 64.62 18.63
C GLN A 16 -21.57 63.41 19.45
N LYS A 17 -22.46 62.71 20.16
CA LYS A 17 -22.14 61.53 20.95
C LYS A 17 -22.33 60.24 20.18
N ILE A 18 -22.95 60.31 19.00
CA ILE A 18 -23.27 59.12 18.19
C ILE A 18 -22.09 58.76 17.31
N SER A 19 -21.73 57.50 17.33
CA SER A 19 -20.79 56.87 16.41
C SER A 19 -21.48 55.66 15.74
N ALA A 20 -20.89 55.13 14.69
CA ALA A 20 -21.42 53.96 14.02
C ALA A 20 -21.64 52.75 14.96
N ASN A 21 -20.83 52.65 16.00
CA ASN A 21 -20.93 51.60 17.01
C ASN A 21 -22.09 51.73 17.99
N ASN A 22 -22.78 52.87 17.99
CA ASN A 22 -23.95 53.14 18.84
C ASN A 22 -25.27 52.98 18.07
N ILE A 23 -25.20 52.54 16.80
CA ILE A 23 -26.36 52.42 15.94
C ILE A 23 -26.57 50.95 15.61
N ASP A 24 -27.62 50.34 16.18
CA ASP A 24 -28.03 49.00 15.83
C ASP A 24 -29.07 49.05 14.71
N VAL A 25 -28.78 48.48 13.55
CA VAL A 25 -29.73 48.37 12.44
C VAL A 25 -30.16 46.90 12.32
N TYR A 26 -31.47 46.68 12.37
CA TYR A 26 -32.05 45.35 12.26
C TYR A 26 -33.26 45.38 11.34
N GLY A 27 -33.57 44.19 10.81
CA GLY A 27 -34.76 44.01 9.97
C GLY A 27 -35.72 43.00 10.57
N THR A 28 -37.02 43.22 10.35
CA THR A 28 -38.07 42.28 10.75
C THR A 28 -38.89 41.88 9.53
N VAL A 29 -39.22 40.59 9.46
CA VAL A 29 -40.13 40.03 8.44
C VAL A 29 -41.43 39.65 9.16
N SER A 30 -42.56 40.15 8.69
CA SER A 30 -43.87 39.76 9.20
C SER A 30 -44.35 38.55 8.42
N ASN A 31 -44.65 37.43 9.13
CA ASN A 31 -45.11 36.18 8.51
C ASN A 31 -44.16 35.66 7.39
N PRO A 32 -42.95 35.24 7.76
CA PRO A 32 -41.99 34.80 6.77
C PRO A 32 -42.47 33.58 5.99
N ILE A 33 -42.31 33.63 4.68
CA ILE A 33 -42.61 32.54 3.76
C ILE A 33 -41.35 32.19 2.93
N GLU A 34 -41.27 30.99 2.39
CA GLU A 34 -40.23 30.64 1.41
C GLU A 34 -40.43 31.48 0.13
N GLY A 35 -39.34 32.05 -0.40
CA GLY A 35 -39.40 32.99 -1.53
C GLY A 35 -39.26 34.45 -1.12
N GLN A 36 -39.89 35.35 -1.88
CA GLN A 36 -39.76 36.78 -1.68
C GLN A 36 -40.53 37.27 -0.47
N ASN A 37 -39.84 38.02 0.38
CA ASN A 37 -40.38 38.63 1.61
C ASN A 37 -40.00 40.11 1.65
N GLN A 38 -40.84 40.90 2.34
CA GLN A 38 -40.50 42.26 2.68
C GLN A 38 -39.85 42.31 4.06
N LEU A 39 -38.61 42.78 4.11
CA LEU A 39 -37.89 43.06 5.35
C LEU A 39 -38.07 44.54 5.72
N TYR A 40 -38.66 44.79 6.89
CA TYR A 40 -38.83 46.14 7.42
C TYR A 40 -37.62 46.51 8.26
N LEU A 41 -36.90 47.55 7.85
CA LEU A 41 -35.69 48.02 8.52
C LEU A 41 -36.06 48.93 9.70
N ARG A 42 -35.34 48.76 10.80
CA ARG A 42 -35.41 49.58 11.98
C ARG A 42 -34.01 49.91 12.45
N ALA A 43 -33.84 51.06 13.07
CA ALA A 43 -32.63 51.44 13.75
C ALA A 43 -32.91 51.82 15.19
N SER A 44 -32.05 51.37 16.08
CA SER A 44 -32.06 51.73 17.50
C SER A 44 -30.78 52.49 17.82
N VAL A 45 -30.95 53.58 18.57
CA VAL A 45 -29.85 54.41 19.06
C VAL A 45 -30.15 54.75 20.51
N ASN A 46 -29.17 54.69 21.39
CA ASN A 46 -29.35 54.85 22.84
C ASN A 46 -29.57 56.28 23.34
N ASP A 47 -29.79 57.25 22.42
CA ASP A 47 -29.87 58.66 22.74
C ASP A 47 -31.23 59.27 22.35
N LYS A 48 -31.48 60.52 22.74
CA LYS A 48 -32.68 61.26 22.44
C LYS A 48 -32.70 61.77 20.99
N VAL A 49 -32.63 60.80 20.06
CA VAL A 49 -32.64 61.09 18.64
C VAL A 49 -33.69 60.24 17.92
N THR A 50 -34.12 60.70 16.75
CA THR A 50 -34.99 59.89 15.86
C THR A 50 -34.25 59.36 14.69
N THR A 51 -34.60 58.15 14.28
CA THR A 51 -34.01 57.46 13.09
C THR A 51 -35.06 57.46 11.99
N GLU A 52 -34.57 57.67 10.74
CA GLU A 52 -35.42 57.64 9.55
C GLU A 52 -34.61 56.98 8.41
N PHE A 53 -35.18 56.01 7.75
CA PHE A 53 -34.55 55.37 6.58
C PHE A 53 -34.99 56.07 5.29
N LYS A 54 -34.12 56.17 4.32
CA LYS A 54 -34.43 56.59 2.95
C LYS A 54 -35.45 55.61 2.31
N SER A 55 -35.24 54.30 2.58
CA SER A 55 -36.20 53.24 2.28
C SER A 55 -36.18 52.30 3.49
N ASP A 56 -37.32 52.16 4.14
CA ASP A 56 -37.50 51.33 5.34
C ASP A 56 -37.87 49.91 5.01
N THR A 57 -38.00 49.59 3.71
CA THR A 57 -38.39 48.26 3.23
C THR A 57 -37.43 47.80 2.14
N ILE A 58 -36.96 46.58 2.26
CA ILE A 58 -36.19 45.89 1.24
C ILE A 58 -36.79 44.51 0.94
N VAL A 59 -36.66 44.05 -0.30
CA VAL A 59 -37.11 42.71 -0.67
C VAL A 59 -35.94 41.75 -0.49
N ILE A 60 -36.16 40.69 0.26
CA ILE A 60 -35.22 39.60 0.49
C ILE A 60 -35.83 38.28 0.01
N ASN A 61 -35.01 37.34 -0.38
CA ASN A 61 -35.44 35.99 -0.67
C ASN A 61 -35.09 35.09 0.53
N LEU A 62 -36.10 34.45 1.11
CA LEU A 62 -35.89 33.49 2.21
C LEU A 62 -36.00 32.08 1.65
N GLU A 63 -35.13 31.23 2.10
CA GLU A 63 -35.16 29.80 1.83
C GLU A 63 -35.39 29.03 3.13
N LYS A 64 -36.07 27.88 2.98
CA LYS A 64 -36.23 26.96 4.11
C LYS A 64 -34.87 26.33 4.46
N SER A 65 -34.51 26.37 5.71
CA SER A 65 -33.39 25.56 6.20
C SER A 65 -33.81 24.10 6.24
N ILE A 66 -32.99 23.24 5.68
CA ILE A 66 -33.19 21.79 5.66
C ILE A 66 -31.98 21.08 6.25
N GLU A 67 -32.17 19.83 6.58
CA GLU A 67 -31.11 18.89 7.02
C GLU A 67 -31.14 17.68 6.12
N GLU A 68 -29.94 17.20 5.69
CA GLU A 68 -29.81 16.01 4.90
C GLU A 68 -28.61 15.21 5.38
N GLU A 69 -28.79 13.90 5.56
CA GLU A 69 -27.69 13.00 5.90
C GLU A 69 -26.89 12.64 4.63
N LYS A 70 -25.58 12.85 4.66
CA LYS A 70 -24.64 12.55 3.57
C LYS A 70 -23.61 11.52 4.01
N ASN A 71 -23.19 10.66 3.07
CA ASN A 71 -22.07 9.76 3.29
C ASN A 71 -20.75 10.52 3.25
N ILE A 72 -19.83 10.12 4.13
CA ILE A 72 -18.47 10.65 4.14
C ILE A 72 -17.60 9.78 3.23
N THR A 73 -16.85 10.42 2.33
CA THR A 73 -15.87 9.78 1.45
C THR A 73 -14.46 10.20 1.84
N VAL A 74 -13.47 9.37 1.52
CA VAL A 74 -12.06 9.70 1.76
C VAL A 74 -11.33 9.81 0.43
N ASN A 75 -10.67 10.94 0.22
CA ASN A 75 -9.74 11.14 -0.88
C ASN A 75 -8.31 10.93 -0.36
N ILE A 76 -7.58 9.98 -0.95
CA ILE A 76 -6.20 9.70 -0.59
C ILE A 76 -5.28 10.38 -1.59
N THR A 77 -4.38 11.23 -1.11
CA THR A 77 -3.41 11.99 -1.90
C THR A 77 -1.98 11.69 -1.42
N GLY A 78 -0.99 12.27 -2.10
CA GLY A 78 0.42 12.15 -1.70
C GLY A 78 1.19 11.07 -2.46
N VAL A 79 2.52 11.08 -2.29
CA VAL A 79 3.46 10.22 -3.03
C VAL A 79 3.34 8.75 -2.67
N TYR A 80 2.87 8.42 -1.46
CA TYR A 80 2.71 7.05 -0.97
C TYR A 80 1.25 6.58 -0.92
N LYS A 81 0.34 7.23 -1.68
CA LYS A 81 -1.07 6.85 -1.72
C LYS A 81 -1.30 5.38 -2.06
N ASP A 82 -0.46 4.83 -2.96
CA ASP A 82 -0.54 3.43 -3.40
C ASP A 82 -0.01 2.42 -2.35
N ASN A 83 0.54 2.92 -1.24
CA ASN A 83 0.91 2.10 -0.10
C ASN A 83 -0.20 2.00 0.94
N VAL A 84 -1.24 2.83 0.83
CA VAL A 84 -2.41 2.76 1.72
C VAL A 84 -3.30 1.59 1.27
N ASP A 85 -3.54 0.66 2.18
CA ASP A 85 -4.48 -0.46 1.95
C ASP A 85 -5.91 -0.01 2.19
N LYS A 86 -6.18 0.62 3.36
CA LYS A 86 -7.54 0.97 3.80
C LYS A 86 -7.53 2.19 4.71
N VAL A 87 -8.61 2.98 4.62
CA VAL A 87 -8.93 4.04 5.57
C VAL A 87 -10.31 3.76 6.15
N ASP A 88 -10.36 3.39 7.43
CA ASP A 88 -11.59 3.19 8.19
C ASP A 88 -11.91 4.44 9.00
N LEU A 89 -13.12 4.97 8.83
CA LEU A 89 -13.60 6.11 9.58
C LEU A 89 -14.42 5.67 10.80
N ASP A 90 -14.31 6.42 11.91
CA ASP A 90 -15.15 6.23 13.11
C ASP A 90 -16.61 6.59 12.84
N LYS A 91 -16.86 7.50 11.88
CA LYS A 91 -18.20 7.89 11.42
C LYS A 91 -18.21 7.92 9.89
N THR A 92 -19.22 7.32 9.31
CA THR A 92 -19.36 7.19 7.83
C THR A 92 -20.43 8.11 7.24
N LYS A 93 -21.18 8.80 8.08
CA LYS A 93 -22.25 9.72 7.69
C LYS A 93 -22.22 10.96 8.56
N VAL A 94 -22.74 12.06 8.03
CA VAL A 94 -22.85 13.34 8.71
C VAL A 94 -24.10 14.08 8.23
N VAL A 95 -24.74 14.80 9.13
CA VAL A 95 -25.88 15.70 8.79
C VAL A 95 -25.33 17.04 8.27
N VAL A 96 -25.79 17.42 7.09
CA VAL A 96 -25.55 18.73 6.46
C VAL A 96 -26.78 19.56 6.61
N SER A 97 -26.66 20.74 7.20
CA SER A 97 -27.78 21.68 7.43
C SER A 97 -27.49 23.04 6.80
N GLY A 98 -28.54 23.73 6.36
CA GLY A 98 -28.44 25.06 5.76
C GLY A 98 -29.62 25.41 4.85
N PRO A 99 -29.52 26.53 4.09
CA PRO A 99 -30.47 26.85 3.06
C PRO A 99 -30.65 25.71 2.06
N ARG A 100 -31.90 25.47 1.64
CA ARG A 100 -32.20 24.36 0.72
C ARG A 100 -31.28 24.33 -0.50
N SER A 101 -31.11 25.48 -1.17
CA SER A 101 -30.27 25.55 -2.39
C SER A 101 -28.81 25.19 -2.13
N SER A 102 -28.27 25.56 -0.96
CA SER A 102 -26.90 25.19 -0.56
C SER A 102 -26.81 23.71 -0.25
N VAL A 103 -27.73 23.13 0.55
CA VAL A 103 -27.70 21.70 0.89
C VAL A 103 -27.92 20.84 -0.34
N ASP A 104 -28.81 21.20 -1.27
CA ASP A 104 -29.05 20.49 -2.52
C ASP A 104 -27.83 20.51 -3.47
N SER A 105 -26.96 21.53 -3.35
CA SER A 105 -25.71 21.64 -4.12
C SER A 105 -24.61 20.76 -3.57
N VAL A 106 -24.65 20.34 -2.29
CA VAL A 106 -23.65 19.42 -1.70
C VAL A 106 -23.80 18.04 -2.32
N LYS A 107 -22.80 17.63 -3.09
CA LYS A 107 -22.73 16.29 -3.72
C LYS A 107 -21.88 15.34 -2.91
N TYR A 108 -20.82 15.85 -2.27
CA TYR A 108 -19.88 15.05 -1.50
C TYR A 108 -19.61 15.70 -0.14
N VAL A 109 -19.51 14.88 0.90
CA VAL A 109 -18.80 15.27 2.12
C VAL A 109 -17.52 14.44 2.16
N GLN A 110 -16.38 15.14 2.09
CA GLN A 110 -15.09 14.47 1.85
C GLN A 110 -14.08 14.85 2.93
N ALA A 111 -13.37 13.82 3.39
CA ALA A 111 -12.11 13.94 4.13
C ALA A 111 -10.94 13.72 3.17
N THR A 112 -9.83 14.42 3.37
CA THR A 112 -8.61 14.18 2.59
C THR A 112 -7.53 13.63 3.51
N PHE A 113 -6.97 12.46 3.15
CA PHE A 113 -5.80 11.90 3.79
C PHE A 113 -4.58 12.09 2.88
N ASP A 114 -3.56 12.77 3.40
CA ASP A 114 -2.33 13.06 2.67
C ASP A 114 -1.23 12.05 3.06
N ALA A 115 -0.96 11.09 2.17
CA ALA A 115 0.06 10.05 2.31
C ALA A 115 1.44 10.53 1.81
N ASN A 116 1.95 11.63 2.36
CA ASN A 116 3.27 12.18 1.99
C ASN A 116 4.43 11.56 2.76
N LYS A 117 4.16 10.68 3.73
CA LYS A 117 5.17 9.94 4.49
C LYS A 117 4.96 8.46 4.33
N GLU A 118 6.05 7.76 4.07
CA GLU A 118 6.03 6.30 4.06
C GLU A 118 5.69 5.77 5.46
N SER A 119 4.81 4.79 5.50
CA SER A 119 4.42 4.10 6.72
C SER A 119 4.03 2.67 6.39
N VAL A 120 4.29 1.78 7.33
CA VAL A 120 3.87 0.38 7.31
C VAL A 120 2.96 0.05 8.49
N ASP A 121 2.94 0.93 9.50
CA ASP A 121 2.14 0.72 10.71
C ASP A 121 0.78 1.39 10.58
N THR A 122 -0.24 0.72 11.08
CA THR A 122 -1.59 1.30 11.20
C THR A 122 -1.57 2.52 12.11
N LYS A 123 -2.12 3.63 11.64
CA LYS A 123 -2.17 4.90 12.37
C LYS A 123 -3.58 5.44 12.45
N SER A 124 -3.89 6.10 13.57
CA SER A 124 -5.11 6.90 13.70
C SER A 124 -4.77 8.38 13.55
N THR A 125 -5.57 9.11 12.77
CA THR A 125 -5.42 10.54 12.52
C THR A 125 -6.79 11.22 12.43
N GLU A 126 -6.87 12.49 12.82
CA GLU A 126 -8.06 13.31 12.57
C GLU A 126 -8.00 13.88 11.16
N LEU A 127 -9.11 13.82 10.46
CA LEU A 127 -9.31 14.40 9.14
C LEU A 127 -10.44 15.42 9.19
N GLU A 128 -10.24 16.58 8.56
CA GLU A 128 -11.26 17.60 8.40
C GLU A 128 -12.23 17.24 7.27
N LEU A 129 -13.51 17.50 7.50
CA LEU A 129 -14.57 17.29 6.53
C LEU A 129 -14.85 18.59 5.76
N LYS A 130 -15.08 18.44 4.46
CA LYS A 130 -15.53 19.50 3.58
C LYS A 130 -16.78 19.08 2.83
N ALA A 131 -17.74 19.97 2.77
CA ALA A 131 -18.92 19.83 1.93
C ALA A 131 -18.60 20.40 0.53
N LEU A 132 -18.70 19.56 -0.50
CA LEU A 132 -18.26 19.87 -1.86
C LEU A 132 -19.42 19.72 -2.85
N ASP A 133 -19.41 20.57 -3.90
CA ASP A 133 -20.32 20.46 -5.04
C ASP A 133 -19.83 19.41 -6.07
N SER A 134 -20.50 19.36 -7.22
CA SER A 134 -20.14 18.44 -8.32
C SER A 134 -18.80 18.76 -8.99
N GLU A 135 -18.28 19.98 -8.83
CA GLU A 135 -17.01 20.44 -9.37
C GLU A 135 -15.88 20.38 -8.33
N MET A 136 -16.17 19.81 -7.13
CA MET A 136 -15.26 19.70 -5.99
C MET A 136 -14.90 21.05 -5.34
N ASN A 137 -15.72 22.09 -5.52
CA ASN A 137 -15.60 23.34 -4.80
C ASN A 137 -16.32 23.24 -3.45
N GLU A 138 -15.83 23.93 -2.42
CA GLU A 138 -16.46 23.98 -1.12
C GLU A 138 -17.77 24.78 -1.20
N VAL A 139 -18.84 24.22 -0.64
CA VAL A 139 -20.19 24.83 -0.64
C VAL A 139 -20.33 25.75 0.56
N ASP A 140 -20.65 27.03 0.28
CA ASP A 140 -20.88 28.03 1.30
C ASP A 140 -22.27 27.88 1.95
N HIS A 141 -22.41 28.46 3.15
CA HIS A 141 -23.66 28.54 3.91
C HIS A 141 -24.26 27.20 4.34
N VAL A 142 -23.44 26.14 4.39
CA VAL A 142 -23.82 24.88 5.02
C VAL A 142 -23.05 24.67 6.31
N THR A 143 -23.65 23.92 7.22
CA THR A 143 -23.06 23.52 8.49
C THR A 143 -23.06 22.00 8.56
N LEU A 144 -21.94 21.42 8.90
CA LEU A 144 -21.81 19.98 9.20
C LEU A 144 -22.05 19.77 10.70
N GLU A 145 -22.79 18.73 11.09
CA GLU A 145 -23.01 18.34 12.48
C GLU A 145 -21.70 18.21 13.27
N PHE A 146 -20.67 17.73 12.61
CA PHE A 146 -19.28 17.71 13.06
C PHE A 146 -18.35 17.94 11.86
N ASN A 147 -17.22 18.56 12.08
CA ASN A 147 -16.28 18.96 11.02
C ASN A 147 -15.01 18.08 10.97
N LYS A 148 -14.91 17.06 11.84
CA LYS A 148 -13.76 16.15 11.89
C LYS A 148 -14.22 14.73 12.12
N VAL A 149 -13.44 13.79 11.60
CA VAL A 149 -13.57 12.34 11.82
C VAL A 149 -12.22 11.75 12.15
N THR A 150 -12.23 10.64 12.91
CA THR A 150 -11.03 9.87 13.17
C THR A 150 -10.90 8.78 12.10
N ALA A 151 -9.81 8.83 11.37
CA ALA A 151 -9.46 7.84 10.35
C ALA A 151 -8.41 6.88 10.91
N LYS A 152 -8.67 5.58 10.80
CA LYS A 152 -7.68 4.51 11.02
C LYS A 152 -7.13 4.10 9.67
N VAL A 153 -5.87 4.44 9.40
CA VAL A 153 -5.19 4.19 8.13
C VAL A 153 -4.33 2.94 8.24
N SER A 154 -4.57 1.96 7.39
CA SER A 154 -3.77 0.73 7.27
C SER A 154 -2.96 0.76 5.98
N TYR A 155 -1.78 0.16 6.01
CA TYR A 155 -0.84 0.16 4.89
C TYR A 155 -0.50 -1.26 4.48
N PHE A 156 -0.16 -1.44 3.21
CA PHE A 156 0.42 -2.68 2.73
C PHE A 156 1.75 -2.95 3.43
N GLN A 157 1.96 -4.19 3.81
CA GLN A 157 3.23 -4.67 4.37
C GLN A 157 4.14 -5.19 3.25
N GLN A 158 5.44 -5.19 3.51
CA GLN A 158 6.44 -5.80 2.65
C GLN A 158 7.24 -6.83 3.47
N LYS A 159 7.55 -7.96 2.86
CA LYS A 159 8.32 -9.04 3.48
C LYS A 159 9.20 -9.70 2.44
N GLN A 160 10.44 -10.00 2.79
CA GLN A 160 11.29 -10.89 2.01
C GLN A 160 11.00 -12.32 2.43
N VAL A 161 10.77 -13.19 1.46
CA VAL A 161 10.43 -14.60 1.66
C VAL A 161 11.28 -15.51 0.81
N LYS A 162 11.54 -16.71 1.31
CA LYS A 162 12.27 -17.75 0.58
C LYS A 162 11.39 -18.39 -0.49
N ILE A 163 12.02 -18.90 -1.53
CA ILE A 163 11.36 -19.70 -2.54
C ILE A 163 11.51 -21.18 -2.21
N ASN A 164 10.37 -21.87 -2.20
CA ASN A 164 10.28 -23.29 -1.94
C ASN A 164 9.98 -24.04 -3.25
N PRO A 165 10.93 -24.81 -3.81
CA PRO A 165 10.69 -25.55 -5.04
C PRO A 165 9.81 -26.76 -4.78
N ILE A 166 8.81 -26.96 -5.64
CA ILE A 166 7.89 -28.09 -5.59
C ILE A 166 8.19 -29.02 -6.77
N PHE A 167 8.67 -30.22 -6.47
CA PHE A 167 8.94 -31.24 -7.48
C PHE A 167 7.76 -32.22 -7.62
N SER A 168 7.62 -32.86 -8.78
CA SER A 168 6.59 -33.87 -9.00
C SER A 168 6.74 -35.04 -8.02
N SER A 169 5.62 -35.63 -7.58
CA SER A 169 5.58 -36.61 -6.48
C SER A 169 6.41 -37.87 -6.74
N ASN A 170 6.66 -38.22 -8.00
CA ASN A 170 7.44 -39.40 -8.38
C ASN A 170 8.95 -39.19 -8.27
N GLU A 171 9.41 -37.94 -8.15
CA GLU A 171 10.80 -37.54 -8.29
C GLU A 171 11.35 -36.79 -7.07
N SER A 172 10.49 -36.43 -6.13
CA SER A 172 10.88 -35.66 -4.93
C SER A 172 11.95 -36.35 -4.07
N ASN A 173 12.05 -37.68 -4.15
CA ASN A 173 13.06 -38.47 -3.45
C ASN A 173 14.42 -38.53 -4.19
N LEU A 174 14.45 -38.08 -5.46
CA LEU A 174 15.67 -38.11 -6.30
C LEU A 174 16.44 -36.80 -6.21
N VAL A 175 15.76 -35.71 -5.81
CA VAL A 175 16.36 -34.38 -5.74
C VAL A 175 16.57 -34.02 -4.27
N GLN A 176 17.84 -33.97 -3.87
CA GLN A 176 18.25 -33.43 -2.58
C GLN A 176 18.58 -31.93 -2.73
N ASP A 177 18.45 -31.15 -1.66
CA ASP A 177 18.73 -29.70 -1.64
C ASP A 177 20.10 -29.33 -2.22
N GLN A 178 21.03 -30.28 -2.29
CA GLN A 178 22.38 -30.10 -2.84
C GLN A 178 22.46 -30.22 -4.37
N ASP A 179 21.40 -30.71 -5.01
CA ASP A 179 21.40 -31.06 -6.43
C ASP A 179 20.88 -29.93 -7.32
N PHE A 180 20.45 -28.83 -6.76
CA PHE A 180 19.97 -27.66 -7.52
C PHE A 180 20.29 -26.32 -6.83
N THR A 181 20.26 -25.25 -7.61
CA THR A 181 20.26 -23.86 -7.12
C THR A 181 19.04 -23.12 -7.66
N ILE A 182 18.51 -22.19 -6.87
CA ILE A 182 17.42 -21.30 -7.23
C ILE A 182 17.95 -19.87 -7.25
N ILE A 183 17.68 -19.14 -8.32
CA ILE A 183 18.14 -17.76 -8.51
C ILE A 183 16.99 -16.88 -8.98
N PRO A 184 16.57 -15.88 -8.22
CA PRO A 184 16.95 -15.63 -6.82
C PRO A 184 16.38 -16.68 -5.86
N SER A 185 17.01 -16.86 -4.69
CA SER A 185 16.52 -17.76 -3.63
C SER A 185 15.46 -17.13 -2.73
N GLU A 186 15.34 -15.81 -2.80
CA GLU A 186 14.38 -14.99 -2.03
C GLU A 186 13.80 -13.91 -2.92
N ILE A 187 12.57 -13.51 -2.65
CA ILE A 187 11.87 -12.41 -3.33
C ILE A 187 11.19 -11.51 -2.31
N ASN A 188 10.90 -10.26 -2.74
CA ASN A 188 10.11 -9.34 -1.95
C ASN A 188 8.64 -9.45 -2.34
N ILE A 189 7.79 -9.63 -1.35
CA ILE A 189 6.34 -9.64 -1.51
C ILE A 189 5.72 -8.45 -0.81
N LYS A 190 4.61 -7.92 -1.37
CA LYS A 190 3.81 -6.84 -0.81
C LYS A 190 2.35 -7.29 -0.77
N GLY A 191 1.69 -7.08 0.35
CA GLY A 191 0.29 -7.46 0.54
C GLY A 191 -0.31 -6.90 1.81
N LYS A 192 -1.58 -7.22 2.05
CA LYS A 192 -2.26 -6.87 3.29
C LYS A 192 -1.61 -7.57 4.47
N SER A 193 -1.59 -6.91 5.62
CA SER A 193 -0.93 -7.40 6.83
C SER A 193 -1.45 -8.78 7.27
N ASP A 194 -2.76 -9.00 7.19
CA ASP A 194 -3.40 -10.27 7.55
C ASP A 194 -3.06 -11.44 6.61
N VAL A 195 -2.74 -11.14 5.35
CA VAL A 195 -2.33 -12.12 4.35
C VAL A 195 -0.83 -12.38 4.42
N ILE A 196 -0.01 -11.32 4.35
CA ILE A 196 1.44 -11.43 4.23
C ILE A 196 2.10 -12.03 5.46
N ASN A 197 1.54 -11.81 6.66
CA ASN A 197 2.08 -12.35 7.91
C ASN A 197 2.00 -13.88 7.99
N ASN A 198 1.11 -14.49 7.22
CA ASN A 198 0.93 -15.94 7.16
C ASN A 198 1.78 -16.61 6.07
N ILE A 199 2.57 -15.84 5.30
CA ILE A 199 3.39 -16.36 4.21
C ILE A 199 4.85 -16.40 4.67
N ASP A 200 5.41 -17.58 4.82
CA ASP A 200 6.83 -17.77 5.17
C ASP A 200 7.70 -18.11 3.97
N SER A 201 7.10 -18.63 2.91
CA SER A 201 7.75 -18.92 1.63
C SER A 201 6.76 -18.87 0.48
N ILE A 202 7.26 -18.67 -0.73
CA ILE A 202 6.49 -18.80 -1.98
C ILE A 202 6.92 -20.08 -2.68
N ASN A 203 5.96 -20.90 -3.07
CA ASN A 203 6.22 -22.12 -3.81
C ASN A 203 6.46 -21.81 -5.30
N THR A 204 7.24 -22.66 -5.96
CA THR A 204 7.23 -22.71 -7.42
C THR A 204 6.01 -23.49 -7.90
N LYS A 205 5.60 -23.31 -9.16
CA LYS A 205 4.78 -24.31 -9.85
C LYS A 205 5.52 -25.64 -9.88
N ILE A 206 4.79 -26.73 -10.08
CA ILE A 206 5.35 -28.09 -10.04
C ILE A 206 6.46 -28.22 -11.09
N ILE A 207 7.62 -28.68 -10.64
CA ILE A 207 8.80 -28.89 -11.44
C ILE A 207 8.91 -30.38 -11.78
N ASN A 208 9.00 -30.68 -13.05
CA ASN A 208 9.34 -32.00 -13.53
C ASN A 208 10.86 -32.09 -13.65
N VAL A 209 11.49 -33.00 -12.91
CA VAL A 209 12.95 -33.15 -12.85
C VAL A 209 13.53 -33.53 -14.21
N ASP A 210 12.83 -34.37 -14.95
CA ASP A 210 13.29 -34.80 -16.33
C ASP A 210 13.38 -33.62 -17.29
N GLU A 211 12.64 -32.54 -17.05
CA GLU A 211 12.68 -31.33 -17.85
C GLU A 211 13.78 -30.35 -17.44
N LEU A 212 14.43 -30.54 -16.29
CA LEU A 212 15.47 -29.62 -15.82
C LEU A 212 16.75 -29.74 -16.63
N GLY A 213 17.09 -30.92 -17.11
CA GLY A 213 18.30 -31.14 -17.92
C GLY A 213 19.57 -30.56 -17.29
N THR A 214 20.58 -30.30 -18.07
CA THR A 214 21.84 -29.64 -17.66
C THR A 214 21.79 -28.11 -17.78
N ASN A 215 20.71 -27.56 -18.32
CA ASN A 215 20.53 -26.15 -18.59
C ASN A 215 19.70 -25.48 -17.50
N ASN A 216 19.82 -24.14 -17.40
CA ASN A 216 18.96 -23.35 -16.55
C ASN A 216 17.52 -23.42 -17.05
N LYS A 217 16.55 -23.64 -16.15
CA LYS A 217 15.12 -23.58 -16.43
C LYS A 217 14.47 -22.45 -15.67
N ILE A 218 13.66 -21.66 -16.37
CA ILE A 218 12.79 -20.67 -15.75
C ILE A 218 11.52 -21.38 -15.31
N VAL A 219 11.13 -21.15 -14.04
CA VAL A 219 9.95 -21.74 -13.42
C VAL A 219 9.13 -20.62 -12.78
N ASP A 220 7.83 -20.60 -13.07
CA ASP A 220 6.89 -19.63 -12.50
C ASP A 220 6.70 -19.90 -11.01
N LEU A 221 6.40 -18.83 -10.28
CA LEU A 221 6.02 -18.89 -8.88
C LEU A 221 4.50 -19.04 -8.75
N ASP A 222 4.09 -19.72 -7.68
CA ASP A 222 2.69 -19.85 -7.27
C ASP A 222 2.38 -18.75 -6.25
N ILE A 223 2.14 -17.53 -6.76
CA ILE A 223 1.92 -16.34 -5.94
C ILE A 223 0.47 -16.33 -5.46
N PRO A 224 0.21 -16.32 -4.14
CA PRO A 224 -1.15 -16.28 -3.61
C PRO A 224 -1.92 -15.02 -4.01
N ASP A 225 -3.25 -15.13 -4.11
CA ASP A 225 -4.14 -14.00 -4.37
C ASP A 225 -3.95 -12.87 -3.34
N GLY A 226 -3.96 -11.63 -3.84
CA GLY A 226 -3.77 -10.44 -3.01
C GLY A 226 -2.32 -10.13 -2.62
N ILE A 227 -1.36 -10.88 -3.16
CA ILE A 227 0.07 -10.63 -3.01
C ILE A 227 0.66 -10.11 -4.34
N ASN A 228 1.44 -9.04 -4.25
CA ASN A 228 2.30 -8.58 -5.32
C ASN A 228 3.74 -9.00 -5.01
N ALA A 229 4.40 -9.64 -5.96
CA ALA A 229 5.80 -10.03 -5.84
C ALA A 229 6.65 -9.22 -6.83
N ASP A 230 7.91 -8.97 -6.48
CA ASP A 230 8.88 -8.29 -7.35
C ASP A 230 9.38 -9.19 -8.49
N LYS A 231 9.11 -10.49 -8.41
CA LYS A 231 9.37 -11.51 -9.43
C LYS A 231 8.21 -12.49 -9.52
N ASP A 232 7.88 -12.91 -10.72
CA ASP A 232 6.85 -13.91 -11.03
C ASP A 232 7.44 -15.29 -11.34
N SER A 233 8.76 -15.35 -11.55
CA SER A 233 9.49 -16.56 -11.93
C SER A 233 10.92 -16.56 -11.38
N VAL A 234 11.51 -17.74 -11.32
CA VAL A 234 12.90 -17.97 -10.90
C VAL A 234 13.62 -18.91 -11.83
N THR A 235 14.94 -18.84 -11.82
CA THR A 235 15.78 -19.77 -12.58
C THR A 235 16.24 -20.88 -11.67
N ILE A 236 15.97 -22.13 -12.06
CA ILE A 236 16.47 -23.34 -11.41
C ILE A 236 17.58 -23.93 -12.26
N LYS A 237 18.67 -24.26 -11.61
CA LYS A 237 19.83 -24.92 -12.21
C LYS A 237 20.16 -26.17 -11.43
N LEU A 238 20.21 -27.32 -12.10
CA LEU A 238 20.80 -28.53 -11.51
C LEU A 238 22.29 -28.33 -11.30
N ILE A 239 22.73 -28.60 -10.09
CA ILE A 239 24.16 -28.76 -9.81
C ILE A 239 24.45 -30.21 -10.10
N ASN A 240 24.91 -30.53 -11.31
CA ASN A 240 25.54 -31.80 -11.57
C ASN A 240 26.83 -31.86 -10.73
N LYS A 241 26.70 -32.24 -9.47
CA LYS A 241 27.80 -32.80 -8.75
C LYS A 241 27.98 -34.16 -9.42
N ASN A 242 28.95 -34.26 -10.34
CA ASN A 242 29.57 -35.54 -10.60
C ASN A 242 30.02 -36.03 -9.23
N LYS A 243 29.20 -36.84 -8.59
CA LYS A 243 29.55 -37.52 -7.34
C LYS A 243 30.54 -38.55 -7.76
N THR A 244 31.80 -38.14 -7.95
CA THR A 244 32.90 -39.05 -8.23
C THR A 244 33.28 -39.68 -6.91
N LYS A 245 33.32 -41.00 -6.90
CA LYS A 245 33.97 -41.77 -5.84
C LYS A 245 35.46 -41.79 -6.16
N ASN A 246 36.29 -41.75 -5.15
CA ASN A 246 37.71 -41.96 -5.26
C ASN A 246 38.05 -43.29 -4.62
N SER A 247 38.72 -44.16 -5.33
CA SER A 247 39.37 -45.35 -4.79
C SER A 247 40.87 -45.20 -4.89
N THR A 248 41.55 -45.60 -3.84
CA THR A 248 43.02 -45.59 -3.80
C THR A 248 43.47 -47.03 -3.62
N PHE A 249 44.30 -47.47 -4.51
CA PHE A 249 44.93 -48.81 -4.46
C PHE A 249 46.43 -48.63 -4.30
N VAL A 250 47.00 -49.46 -3.43
CA VAL A 250 48.44 -49.52 -3.21
C VAL A 250 48.90 -50.83 -3.83
N TYR A 251 49.87 -50.72 -4.73
CA TYR A 251 50.52 -51.85 -5.37
C TYR A 251 51.97 -51.90 -4.84
N SER A 252 52.35 -53.04 -4.32
CA SER A 252 53.71 -53.28 -3.94
C SER A 252 54.54 -53.76 -5.16
N GLY A 253 55.84 -53.82 -5.01
CA GLY A 253 56.74 -54.33 -6.08
C GLY A 253 56.37 -55.72 -6.57
N ASP A 254 55.79 -56.55 -5.69
CA ASP A 254 55.33 -57.93 -6.03
C ASP A 254 54.07 -57.95 -6.90
N ASP A 255 53.30 -56.88 -6.96
CA ASP A 255 52.09 -56.74 -7.79
C ASP A 255 52.45 -56.32 -9.23
N ILE A 256 53.72 -56.06 -9.54
CA ILE A 256 54.21 -55.58 -10.84
C ILE A 256 54.78 -56.68 -11.63
N SER A 257 54.36 -56.82 -12.86
CA SER A 257 54.90 -57.77 -13.80
C SER A 257 55.49 -57.08 -15.04
N LEU A 258 56.58 -57.56 -15.55
CA LEU A 258 57.16 -57.11 -16.81
C LEU A 258 56.35 -57.66 -17.98
N LEU A 259 55.90 -56.78 -18.86
CA LEU A 259 55.29 -57.11 -20.13
C LEU A 259 56.36 -57.07 -21.20
N ASN A 260 56.35 -58.05 -22.11
CA ASN A 260 57.39 -58.24 -23.22
C ASN A 260 58.79 -58.46 -22.69
N ASN A 261 58.88 -59.43 -21.81
CA ASN A 261 60.20 -59.85 -21.30
C ASN A 261 61.04 -60.40 -22.40
N GLU A 262 62.16 -59.74 -22.77
CA GLU A 262 63.19 -60.29 -23.59
C GLU A 262 64.00 -61.32 -22.76
N GLU A 263 64.48 -62.35 -23.40
CA GLU A 263 65.31 -63.35 -22.73
C GLU A 263 66.50 -62.64 -22.04
N ASP A 264 66.72 -62.87 -20.77
CA ASP A 264 67.78 -62.34 -19.92
C ASP A 264 67.48 -61.04 -19.10
N VAL A 265 66.21 -60.51 -19.09
CA VAL A 265 65.82 -59.35 -18.21
C VAL A 265 64.85 -59.82 -17.11
N SER A 266 65.25 -59.63 -15.85
CA SER A 266 64.45 -59.95 -14.69
C SER A 266 63.85 -58.64 -14.05
N ILE A 267 62.72 -58.74 -13.43
CA ILE A 267 62.14 -57.62 -12.69
C ILE A 267 63.05 -57.11 -11.57
N ASN A 268 63.90 -58.00 -11.06
CA ASN A 268 64.93 -57.70 -10.05
C ASN A 268 66.07 -56.82 -10.53
N ASP A 269 66.17 -56.60 -11.84
CA ASP A 269 67.19 -55.75 -12.47
C ASP A 269 66.75 -54.24 -12.43
N PHE A 270 65.61 -53.97 -11.90
CA PHE A 270 65.05 -52.62 -11.82
C PHE A 270 64.78 -52.21 -10.35
N GLU A 271 65.10 -50.96 -10.02
CA GLU A 271 64.61 -50.33 -8.75
C GLU A 271 63.12 -49.96 -8.89
N ILE A 272 62.28 -50.78 -8.32
CA ILE A 272 60.83 -50.53 -8.24
C ILE A 272 60.51 -49.85 -6.91
N PRO A 273 59.71 -48.77 -6.89
CA PRO A 273 59.25 -48.19 -5.63
C PRO A 273 58.52 -49.21 -4.75
N ASP A 274 58.73 -49.16 -3.44
CA ASP A 274 58.10 -50.10 -2.50
C ASP A 274 56.59 -50.10 -2.62
N ASP A 275 56.00 -48.88 -2.88
CA ASP A 275 54.55 -48.66 -3.06
C ASP A 275 54.25 -47.78 -4.28
N ILE A 276 53.36 -48.23 -5.12
CA ILE A 276 52.73 -47.44 -6.19
C ILE A 276 51.29 -47.17 -5.84
N ILE A 277 51.00 -45.88 -5.64
CA ILE A 277 49.63 -45.43 -5.25
C ILE A 277 48.86 -45.07 -6.52
N VAL A 278 47.83 -45.83 -6.84
CA VAL A 278 46.89 -45.55 -7.93
C VAL A 278 45.62 -44.96 -7.38
N LYS A 279 45.32 -43.72 -7.76
CA LYS A 279 44.05 -43.03 -7.41
C LYS A 279 43.14 -43.05 -8.62
N ILE A 280 41.96 -43.64 -8.47
CA ILE A 280 40.95 -43.70 -9.52
C ILE A 280 39.76 -42.87 -9.07
N GLN A 281 39.31 -41.95 -9.93
CA GLN A 281 38.10 -41.20 -9.78
C GLN A 281 37.08 -41.73 -10.80
N TYR A 282 35.91 -42.15 -10.32
CA TYR A 282 34.87 -42.75 -11.15
C TYR A 282 33.48 -42.24 -10.74
N ASP A 283 32.50 -42.39 -11.63
CA ASP A 283 31.12 -41.95 -11.40
C ASP A 283 30.51 -42.68 -10.19
N ASN A 284 29.75 -41.98 -9.38
CA ASN A 284 29.10 -42.52 -8.18
C ASN A 284 28.09 -43.63 -8.49
N ASN A 285 27.55 -43.64 -9.72
CA ASN A 285 26.60 -44.66 -10.20
C ASN A 285 27.31 -45.92 -10.71
N SER A 286 28.62 -45.93 -10.82
CA SER A 286 29.39 -47.11 -11.22
C SER A 286 29.55 -48.07 -10.04
N ASP A 287 29.66 -49.37 -10.32
CA ASP A 287 29.99 -50.37 -9.34
C ASP A 287 31.36 -50.05 -8.69
N ARG A 288 31.54 -50.52 -7.47
CA ARG A 288 32.79 -50.29 -6.76
C ARG A 288 33.96 -50.97 -7.53
N ILE A 289 34.88 -50.15 -7.98
CA ILE A 289 36.09 -50.65 -8.62
C ILE A 289 36.94 -51.37 -7.58
N SER A 290 37.33 -52.58 -7.89
CA SER A 290 38.21 -53.39 -7.05
C SER A 290 39.66 -53.34 -7.59
N LYS A 291 40.65 -53.83 -6.80
CA LYS A 291 42.04 -53.85 -7.20
C LYS A 291 42.30 -54.79 -8.41
N ASN A 292 41.33 -55.69 -8.66
CA ASN A 292 41.46 -56.72 -9.71
C ASN A 292 40.63 -56.40 -10.97
N ASP A 293 39.92 -55.27 -11.00
CA ASP A 293 39.21 -54.76 -12.18
C ASP A 293 40.16 -53.93 -13.04
#